data_6223727d3ee135d34ce72edb3f2fa0ac
#
_entry.id   6223727d3ee135d34ce72edb3f2fa0ac
#
_cell.length_a   1.000
_cell.length_b   1.000
_cell.length_c   1.000
_cell.angle_alpha   90.00
_cell.angle_beta   90.00
_cell.angle_gamma   90.00
#
_symmetry.space_group_name_H-M   'P 1'
#
loop_
_entity.id
_entity.type
_entity.pdbx_description
1 polymer ?
#
loop_
_entity_poly.entity_id
_entity_poly.type
_entity_poly.pdbx_seq_one_letter_code
_entity_poly.pdbx_strand_id
1 'polypeptide(L)'
;MTALTLALVLNRFDEIPDFVQFAGVLADCTLAETGTTAELLQRELVAQLAHSERLTDVQLPEPDEPSARHALPDGEPRIVLNDGVVSYNDRPILHHLSWRVNPGEHWQIVGPNGAGKSTLLSLITGDHPQGYSNDLTLFGRRRGSGETIWDIKKHIGYVSSSLHLDYRVSTTVRNVILSGYFDSIGIYQAVSDRQRKLAQQWLDILGIDKRTADAPFHSLSWGQQRLALIVRALVKHPTVLILDEPLQGLDPLNRQLVRRFVDVLIRQGETQLLFVSHHAEDAPACITHRLEFVPDGERYKYVSGRCNN
;
A
#
# COMPACT_ATOMS: atom_id res chain seq x y z
N MET A 1 -36.04 18.25 -34.20
CA MET A 1 -34.99 17.40 -33.59
C MET A 1 -35.02 17.66 -32.09
N THR A 2 -35.42 16.67 -31.30
CA THR A 2 -35.42 16.79 -29.84
C THR A 2 -34.00 16.59 -29.35
N ALA A 3 -33.44 17.66 -28.72
CA ALA A 3 -32.13 17.51 -28.08
C ALA A 3 -32.26 16.57 -26.88
N LEU A 4 -31.46 15.51 -26.81
CA LEU A 4 -31.36 14.62 -25.68
C LEU A 4 -30.38 15.21 -24.69
N THR A 5 -30.82 15.41 -23.45
CA THR A 5 -29.92 15.79 -22.34
C THR A 5 -29.49 14.51 -21.64
N LEU A 6 -28.17 14.26 -21.58
CA LEU A 6 -27.58 13.10 -20.92
C LEU A 6 -26.85 13.59 -19.66
N ALA A 7 -27.14 12.99 -18.51
CA ALA A 7 -26.38 13.15 -17.28
C ALA A 7 -25.72 11.82 -16.92
N LEU A 8 -24.41 11.84 -16.74
CA LEU A 8 -23.60 10.68 -16.31
C LEU A 8 -23.12 10.93 -14.89
N VAL A 9 -23.22 9.91 -14.05
CA VAL A 9 -22.59 9.91 -12.71
C VAL A 9 -21.44 8.92 -12.78
N LEU A 10 -20.22 9.43 -12.64
CA LEU A 10 -18.99 8.69 -12.78
C LEU A 10 -18.15 8.85 -11.51
N ASN A 11 -17.43 7.81 -11.16
CA ASN A 11 -16.51 7.81 -10.03
C ASN A 11 -15.05 8.10 -10.45
N ARG A 12 -14.82 8.30 -11.74
CA ARG A 12 -13.47 8.43 -12.32
C ARG A 12 -13.48 9.50 -13.42
N PHE A 13 -12.47 10.36 -13.37
CA PHE A 13 -12.31 11.44 -14.37
C PHE A 13 -11.90 10.91 -15.75
N ASP A 14 -11.16 9.80 -15.82
CA ASP A 14 -10.76 9.16 -17.08
C ASP A 14 -11.90 8.41 -17.81
N GLU A 15 -13.03 8.24 -17.13
CA GLU A 15 -14.24 7.68 -17.72
C GLU A 15 -15.16 8.75 -18.35
N ILE A 16 -14.81 10.05 -18.23
CA ILE A 16 -15.61 11.13 -18.82
C ILE A 16 -15.46 11.09 -20.34
N PRO A 17 -16.55 10.84 -21.10
CA PRO A 17 -16.47 10.84 -22.55
C PRO A 17 -16.13 12.24 -23.11
N ASP A 18 -15.39 12.31 -24.22
CA ASP A 18 -14.92 13.56 -24.82
C ASP A 18 -16.05 14.54 -25.20
N PHE A 19 -17.26 14.04 -25.40
CA PHE A 19 -18.42 14.88 -25.72
C PHE A 19 -19.03 15.59 -24.50
N VAL A 20 -18.61 15.25 -23.27
CA VAL A 20 -19.12 15.86 -22.04
C VAL A 20 -18.44 17.22 -21.84
N GLN A 21 -19.20 18.30 -22.00
CA GLN A 21 -18.69 19.67 -21.94
C GLN A 21 -18.72 20.26 -20.53
N PHE A 22 -19.68 19.85 -19.71
CA PHE A 22 -19.87 20.35 -18.35
C PHE A 22 -19.85 19.22 -17.36
N ALA A 23 -19.24 19.47 -16.22
CA ALA A 23 -19.19 18.51 -15.13
C ALA A 23 -19.49 19.21 -13.80
N GLY A 24 -19.85 18.41 -12.81
CA GLY A 24 -20.00 18.85 -11.43
C GLY A 24 -19.34 17.86 -10.49
N VAL A 25 -18.67 18.34 -9.47
CA VAL A 25 -18.06 17.55 -8.43
C VAL A 25 -19.02 17.41 -7.26
N LEU A 26 -19.36 16.17 -6.92
CA LEU A 26 -20.16 15.86 -5.72
C LEU A 26 -19.19 15.57 -4.55
N ALA A 27 -19.30 16.36 -3.50
CA ALA A 27 -18.60 16.15 -2.25
C ALA A 27 -19.58 16.31 -1.08
N ASP A 28 -19.46 15.49 -0.04
CA ASP A 28 -20.30 15.52 1.15
C ASP A 28 -21.81 15.57 0.85
N CYS A 29 -22.25 14.78 -0.11
CA CYS A 29 -23.64 14.75 -0.61
C CYS A 29 -24.16 16.07 -1.16
N THR A 30 -23.28 17.00 -1.52
CA THR A 30 -23.60 18.28 -2.13
C THR A 30 -22.87 18.46 -3.45
N LEU A 31 -23.42 19.28 -4.35
CA LEU A 31 -22.73 19.70 -5.57
C LEU A 31 -21.74 20.81 -5.20
N ALA A 32 -20.48 20.42 -4.94
CA ALA A 32 -19.45 21.32 -4.43
C ALA A 32 -18.97 22.32 -5.47
N GLU A 33 -18.77 21.87 -6.72
CA GLU A 33 -18.30 22.69 -7.82
C GLU A 33 -19.01 22.31 -9.13
N THR A 34 -19.16 23.29 -10.02
CA THR A 34 -19.65 23.10 -11.39
C THR A 34 -18.83 23.96 -12.34
N GLY A 35 -18.63 23.45 -13.55
CA GLY A 35 -17.88 24.19 -14.57
C GLY A 35 -17.73 23.38 -15.86
N THR A 36 -16.92 23.89 -16.78
CA THR A 36 -16.53 23.06 -17.91
C THR A 36 -15.65 21.87 -17.44
N THR A 37 -15.77 20.75 -18.11
CA THR A 37 -14.96 19.57 -17.81
C THR A 37 -13.47 19.89 -17.77
N ALA A 38 -13.00 20.70 -18.75
CA ALA A 38 -11.60 21.10 -18.83
C ALA A 38 -11.14 21.95 -17.62
N GLU A 39 -11.95 22.90 -17.18
CA GLU A 39 -11.64 23.76 -16.02
C GLU A 39 -11.59 22.97 -14.72
N LEU A 40 -12.55 22.06 -14.51
CA LEU A 40 -12.59 21.25 -13.30
C LEU A 40 -11.41 20.29 -13.22
N LEU A 41 -11.07 19.61 -14.33
CA LEU A 41 -9.91 18.73 -14.40
C LEU A 41 -8.60 19.50 -14.15
N GLN A 42 -8.48 20.72 -14.65
CA GLN A 42 -7.28 21.54 -14.44
C GLN A 42 -7.14 22.02 -13.00
N ARG A 43 -8.23 22.38 -12.32
CA ARG A 43 -8.23 22.81 -10.91
C ARG A 43 -7.86 21.66 -9.98
N GLU A 44 -8.44 20.48 -10.20
CA GLU A 44 -8.14 19.28 -9.41
C GLU A 44 -6.67 18.89 -9.59
N LEU A 45 -6.15 18.91 -10.82
CA LEU A 45 -4.74 18.67 -11.11
C LEU A 45 -3.82 19.66 -10.37
N VAL A 46 -4.16 20.94 -10.35
CA VAL A 46 -3.39 21.98 -9.66
C VAL A 46 -3.41 21.77 -8.14
N ALA A 47 -4.56 21.45 -7.55
CA ALA A 47 -4.67 21.18 -6.12
C ALA A 47 -3.81 19.97 -5.71
N GLN A 48 -3.77 18.92 -6.53
CA GLN A 48 -2.97 17.73 -6.28
C GLN A 48 -1.47 17.96 -6.51
N LEU A 49 -1.10 18.74 -7.52
CA LEU A 49 0.29 19.15 -7.73
C LEU A 49 0.80 19.96 -6.53
N ALA A 50 0.01 20.92 -6.04
CA ALA A 50 0.35 21.72 -4.86
C ALA A 50 0.50 20.84 -3.58
N HIS A 51 -0.35 19.83 -3.43
CA HIS A 51 -0.20 18.87 -2.32
C HIS A 51 1.07 18.02 -2.48
N SER A 52 1.36 17.53 -3.69
CA SER A 52 2.56 16.73 -3.96
C SER A 52 3.88 17.52 -3.82
N GLU A 53 3.88 18.82 -4.10
CA GLU A 53 5.03 19.71 -3.87
C GLU A 53 5.34 19.88 -2.38
N ARG A 54 4.31 19.96 -1.53
CA ARG A 54 4.48 19.99 -0.06
C ARG A 54 5.10 18.72 0.52
N LEU A 55 4.97 17.59 -0.17
CA LEU A 55 5.53 16.30 0.27
C LEU A 55 7.03 16.17 -0.03
N THR A 56 7.62 17.03 -0.87
CA THR A 56 9.01 16.86 -1.35
C THR A 56 10.07 17.02 -0.24
N ASP A 57 9.79 17.83 0.81
CA ASP A 57 10.70 18.11 1.92
C ASP A 57 10.18 17.61 3.28
N VAL A 58 9.37 16.56 3.25
CA VAL A 58 8.79 16.00 4.49
C VAL A 58 9.85 15.22 5.26
N GLN A 59 10.09 15.61 6.50
CA GLN A 59 10.83 14.80 7.45
C GLN A 59 9.88 13.81 8.11
N LEU A 60 10.18 12.50 8.00
CA LEU A 60 9.37 11.48 8.66
C LEU A 60 9.51 11.56 10.18
N PRO A 61 8.43 11.31 10.95
CA PRO A 61 8.51 11.21 12.40
C PRO A 61 9.51 10.13 12.83
N GLU A 62 10.12 10.32 13.99
CA GLU A 62 10.98 9.30 14.56
C GLU A 62 10.18 8.04 14.96
N PRO A 63 10.81 6.87 14.99
CA PRO A 63 10.16 5.67 15.53
C PRO A 63 9.86 5.82 17.03
N ASP A 64 8.73 5.26 17.48
CA ASP A 64 8.36 5.22 18.90
C ASP A 64 9.34 4.34 19.70
N GLU A 65 9.68 3.19 19.12
CA GLU A 65 10.69 2.25 19.62
C GLU A 65 11.76 2.02 18.55
N PRO A 66 12.97 1.54 18.91
CA PRO A 66 13.98 1.19 17.94
C PRO A 66 13.40 0.27 16.86
N SER A 67 13.56 0.64 15.60
CA SER A 67 13.02 -0.16 14.48
C SER A 67 13.55 -1.60 14.55
N ALA A 68 12.67 -2.56 14.36
CA ALA A 68 13.03 -3.99 14.30
C ALA A 68 14.14 -4.28 13.26
N ARG A 69 14.28 -3.41 12.26
CA ARG A 69 15.35 -3.48 11.26
C ARG A 69 16.75 -3.40 11.87
N HIS A 70 16.94 -2.58 12.90
CA HIS A 70 18.26 -2.42 13.54
C HIS A 70 18.73 -3.68 14.29
N ALA A 71 17.84 -4.65 14.52
CA ALA A 71 18.18 -5.95 15.08
C ALA A 71 18.65 -6.96 14.01
N LEU A 72 18.59 -6.59 12.73
CA LEU A 72 19.02 -7.47 11.63
C LEU A 72 20.47 -7.21 11.29
N PRO A 73 21.29 -8.28 11.06
CA PRO A 73 22.65 -8.13 10.60
C PRO A 73 22.75 -7.35 9.28
N ASP A 74 23.82 -6.59 9.12
CA ASP A 74 24.10 -5.88 7.89
C ASP A 74 24.28 -6.87 6.73
N GLY A 75 23.66 -6.55 5.59
CA GLY A 75 23.73 -7.38 4.39
C GLY A 75 22.85 -8.63 4.40
N GLU A 76 22.22 -8.98 5.54
CA GLU A 76 21.32 -10.13 5.62
C GLU A 76 20.09 -9.94 4.72
N PRO A 77 19.77 -10.89 3.83
CA PRO A 77 18.56 -10.83 3.03
C PRO A 77 17.30 -10.75 3.88
N ARG A 78 16.34 -9.97 3.45
CA ARG A 78 15.05 -9.81 4.17
C ARG A 78 14.12 -10.99 3.92
N ILE A 79 14.18 -11.54 2.70
CA ILE A 79 13.38 -12.68 2.27
C ILE A 79 14.27 -13.59 1.43
N VAL A 80 14.28 -14.88 1.73
CA VAL A 80 14.88 -15.92 0.89
C VAL A 80 13.89 -17.07 0.79
N LEU A 81 13.42 -17.33 -0.40
CA LEU A 81 12.62 -18.49 -0.75
C LEU A 81 13.40 -19.30 -1.78
N ASN A 82 13.73 -20.54 -1.44
CA ASN A 82 14.42 -21.46 -2.34
C ASN A 82 13.44 -22.54 -2.79
N ASP A 83 13.26 -22.63 -4.11
CA ASP A 83 12.45 -23.69 -4.75
C ASP A 83 11.02 -23.80 -4.16
N GLY A 84 10.38 -22.67 -3.90
CA GLY A 84 9.11 -22.58 -3.20
C GLY A 84 7.97 -23.23 -3.96
N VAL A 85 7.22 -24.12 -3.29
CA VAL A 85 6.06 -24.80 -3.83
C VAL A 85 4.88 -24.64 -2.88
N VAL A 86 3.74 -24.23 -3.44
CA VAL A 86 2.46 -24.19 -2.70
C VAL A 86 1.38 -24.82 -3.57
N SER A 87 0.63 -25.75 -3.02
CA SER A 87 -0.49 -26.39 -3.71
C SER A 87 -1.72 -26.51 -2.83
N TYR A 88 -2.90 -26.45 -3.45
CA TYR A 88 -4.19 -26.70 -2.84
C TYR A 88 -4.86 -27.84 -3.60
N ASN A 89 -5.26 -28.91 -2.90
CA ASN A 89 -5.92 -30.08 -3.49
C ASN A 89 -5.17 -30.57 -4.74
N ASP A 90 -3.85 -30.79 -4.61
CA ASP A 90 -2.94 -31.23 -5.68
C ASP A 90 -2.81 -30.26 -6.88
N ARG A 91 -3.43 -29.09 -6.81
CA ARG A 91 -3.28 -28.03 -7.81
C ARG A 91 -2.17 -27.07 -7.38
N PRO A 92 -1.05 -27.01 -8.10
CA PRO A 92 0.05 -26.12 -7.78
C PRO A 92 -0.37 -24.65 -8.04
N ILE A 93 -0.13 -23.78 -7.06
CA ILE A 93 -0.33 -22.33 -7.16
C ILE A 93 1.03 -21.63 -7.30
N LEU A 94 2.00 -22.02 -6.47
CA LEU A 94 3.40 -21.65 -6.68
C LEU A 94 4.18 -22.90 -7.05
N HIS A 95 5.06 -22.78 -8.04
CA HIS A 95 5.75 -23.90 -8.62
C HIS A 95 7.23 -23.60 -8.84
N HIS A 96 8.08 -24.06 -7.94
CA HIS A 96 9.53 -23.86 -7.98
C HIS A 96 9.96 -22.40 -8.05
N LEU A 97 9.33 -21.53 -7.24
CA LEU A 97 9.72 -20.13 -7.12
C LEU A 97 10.96 -19.98 -6.24
N SER A 98 12.05 -19.49 -6.82
CA SER A 98 13.20 -19.01 -6.05
C SER A 98 13.26 -17.49 -6.09
N TRP A 99 13.29 -16.87 -4.92
CA TRP A 99 13.29 -15.41 -4.81
C TRP A 99 14.07 -14.94 -3.59
N ARG A 100 14.85 -13.87 -3.80
CA ARG A 100 15.65 -13.24 -2.75
C ARG A 100 15.44 -11.75 -2.77
N VAL A 101 15.23 -11.15 -1.60
CA VAL A 101 15.12 -9.70 -1.38
C VAL A 101 16.25 -9.26 -0.48
N ASN A 102 17.19 -8.50 -1.02
CA ASN A 102 18.32 -7.99 -0.26
C ASN A 102 18.01 -6.61 0.36
N PRO A 103 18.78 -6.15 1.36
CA PRO A 103 18.64 -4.81 1.92
C PRO A 103 18.70 -3.71 0.83
N GLY A 104 17.79 -2.73 0.94
CA GLY A 104 17.74 -1.58 0.00
C GLY A 104 17.07 -1.85 -1.34
N GLU A 105 16.63 -3.09 -1.60
CA GLU A 105 15.87 -3.40 -2.81
C GLU A 105 14.37 -3.14 -2.60
N HIS A 106 13.77 -2.35 -3.50
CA HIS A 106 12.34 -2.11 -3.56
C HIS A 106 11.77 -2.90 -4.74
N TRP A 107 10.83 -3.78 -4.45
CA TRP A 107 10.33 -4.74 -5.43
C TRP A 107 8.89 -4.47 -5.85
N GLN A 108 8.65 -4.53 -7.16
CA GLN A 108 7.32 -4.71 -7.70
C GLN A 108 7.05 -6.19 -7.97
N ILE A 109 5.92 -6.71 -7.48
CA ILE A 109 5.42 -8.04 -7.80
C ILE A 109 4.25 -7.86 -8.76
N VAL A 110 4.39 -8.33 -10.01
CA VAL A 110 3.41 -8.10 -11.07
C VAL A 110 2.98 -9.41 -11.72
N GLY A 111 1.72 -9.48 -12.13
CA GLY A 111 1.16 -10.61 -12.84
C GLY A 111 -0.35 -10.64 -12.81
N PRO A 112 -0.99 -11.49 -13.62
CA PRO A 112 -2.45 -11.56 -13.72
C PRO A 112 -3.11 -12.03 -12.42
N ASN A 113 -4.44 -11.87 -12.37
CA ASN A 113 -5.26 -12.42 -11.30
C ASN A 113 -5.13 -13.95 -11.26
N GLY A 114 -5.06 -14.51 -10.04
CA GLY A 114 -4.92 -15.95 -9.84
C GLY A 114 -3.51 -16.51 -10.06
N ALA A 115 -2.51 -15.67 -10.38
CA ALA A 115 -1.12 -16.12 -10.58
C ALA A 115 -0.40 -16.60 -9.31
N GLY A 116 -0.99 -16.40 -8.11
CA GLY A 116 -0.38 -16.80 -6.85
C GLY A 116 0.33 -15.67 -6.09
N LYS A 117 0.17 -14.40 -6.50
CA LYS A 117 0.77 -13.24 -5.81
C LYS A 117 0.36 -13.18 -4.34
N SER A 118 -0.93 -13.28 -4.04
CA SER A 118 -1.43 -13.26 -2.66
C SER A 118 -0.98 -14.49 -1.86
N THR A 119 -0.78 -15.64 -2.52
CA THR A 119 -0.20 -16.84 -1.90
C THR A 119 1.27 -16.58 -1.52
N LEU A 120 2.05 -15.95 -2.40
CA LEU A 120 3.41 -15.54 -2.05
C LEU A 120 3.43 -14.55 -0.88
N LEU A 121 2.52 -13.55 -0.88
CA LEU A 121 2.41 -12.61 0.24
C LEU A 121 2.07 -13.32 1.54
N SER A 122 1.13 -14.27 1.53
CA SER A 122 0.78 -15.03 2.75
C SER A 122 1.92 -15.90 3.28
N LEU A 123 2.81 -16.39 2.43
CA LEU A 123 4.07 -17.02 2.85
C LEU A 123 4.98 -16.03 3.60
N ILE A 124 5.17 -14.82 3.01
CA ILE A 124 6.05 -13.77 3.55
C ILE A 124 5.51 -13.21 4.86
N THR A 125 4.19 -12.99 4.97
CA THR A 125 3.56 -12.51 6.21
C THR A 125 3.50 -13.57 7.30
N GLY A 126 3.86 -14.81 6.97
CA GLY A 126 3.88 -15.95 7.88
C GLY A 126 2.50 -16.55 8.14
N ASP A 127 1.46 -16.11 7.43
CA ASP A 127 0.08 -16.56 7.63
C ASP A 127 -0.23 -17.87 6.86
N HIS A 128 0.65 -18.29 5.93
CA HIS A 128 0.44 -19.49 5.13
C HIS A 128 1.00 -20.75 5.81
N PRO A 129 0.18 -21.81 6.03
CA PRO A 129 0.63 -23.02 6.74
C PRO A 129 1.76 -23.77 6.02
N GLN A 130 1.79 -23.76 4.67
CA GLN A 130 2.87 -24.39 3.90
C GLN A 130 4.18 -23.58 3.93
N GLY A 131 4.25 -22.45 4.63
CA GLY A 131 5.50 -21.75 4.91
C GLY A 131 6.51 -22.62 5.68
N TYR A 132 6.03 -23.54 6.51
CA TYR A 132 6.88 -24.46 7.28
C TYR A 132 7.47 -25.62 6.45
N SER A 133 6.84 -25.97 5.34
CA SER A 133 7.31 -27.03 4.43
C SER A 133 8.22 -26.51 3.32
N ASN A 134 8.36 -25.20 3.20
CA ASN A 134 9.22 -24.55 2.23
C ASN A 134 10.55 -24.13 2.85
N ASP A 135 11.61 -24.07 2.03
CA ASP A 135 12.88 -23.47 2.44
C ASP A 135 12.75 -21.93 2.36
N LEU A 136 12.14 -21.38 3.42
CA LEU A 136 11.80 -19.99 3.55
C LEU A 136 12.53 -19.38 4.76
N THR A 137 13.31 -18.34 4.51
CA THR A 137 13.94 -17.51 5.55
C THR A 137 13.37 -16.11 5.48
N LEU A 138 12.89 -15.60 6.59
CA LEU A 138 12.33 -14.25 6.74
C LEU A 138 13.10 -13.49 7.81
N PHE A 139 13.64 -12.34 7.47
CA PHE A 139 14.36 -11.46 8.39
C PHE A 139 15.45 -12.21 9.18
N GLY A 140 16.26 -13.04 8.47
CA GLY A 140 17.35 -13.82 9.03
C GLY A 140 16.91 -15.08 9.82
N ARG A 141 15.62 -15.39 9.90
CA ARG A 141 15.09 -16.55 10.59
C ARG A 141 14.43 -17.53 9.62
N ARG A 142 14.90 -18.79 9.63
CA ARG A 142 14.26 -19.85 8.85
C ARG A 142 12.90 -20.18 9.45
N ARG A 143 11.90 -20.39 8.61
CA ARG A 143 10.57 -20.82 9.05
C ARG A 143 10.64 -22.19 9.69
N GLY A 144 10.02 -22.32 10.89
CA GLY A 144 10.06 -23.55 11.67
C GLY A 144 11.27 -23.69 12.59
N SER A 145 12.08 -22.63 12.78
CA SER A 145 13.23 -22.65 13.70
C SER A 145 12.87 -22.23 15.15
N GLY A 146 11.58 -22.14 15.48
CA GLY A 146 11.08 -21.71 16.79
C GLY A 146 10.64 -20.26 16.86
N GLU A 147 10.61 -19.56 15.74
CA GLU A 147 10.09 -18.20 15.62
C GLU A 147 8.58 -18.16 15.81
N THR A 148 8.09 -17.09 16.42
CA THR A 148 6.67 -16.79 16.53
C THR A 148 6.20 -15.97 15.33
N ILE A 149 4.89 -15.93 15.09
CA ILE A 149 4.31 -15.05 14.06
C ILE A 149 4.61 -13.58 14.33
N TRP A 150 4.71 -13.18 15.59
CA TRP A 150 5.01 -11.82 16.01
C TRP A 150 6.46 -11.42 15.69
N ASP A 151 7.40 -12.38 15.71
CA ASP A 151 8.78 -12.15 15.29
C ASP A 151 8.89 -11.78 13.82
N ILE A 152 7.90 -12.15 13.01
CA ILE A 152 7.79 -11.80 11.59
C ILE A 152 6.99 -10.50 11.45
N LYS A 153 5.81 -10.42 12.09
CA LYS A 153 4.88 -9.29 11.91
C LYS A 153 5.44 -7.94 12.40
N LYS A 154 6.34 -7.95 13.39
CA LYS A 154 7.03 -6.71 13.81
C LYS A 154 7.87 -6.07 12.69
N HIS A 155 8.34 -6.86 11.72
CA HIS A 155 9.11 -6.37 10.56
C HIS A 155 8.24 -5.91 9.40
N ILE A 156 6.93 -6.18 9.41
CA ILE A 156 6.04 -6.00 8.26
C ILE A 156 4.99 -4.95 8.56
N GLY A 157 4.90 -3.93 7.70
CA GLY A 157 3.71 -3.11 7.51
C GLY A 157 2.92 -3.68 6.34
N TYR A 158 1.61 -3.93 6.50
CA TYR A 158 0.80 -4.54 5.46
C TYR A 158 -0.48 -3.74 5.18
N VAL A 159 -0.71 -3.44 3.91
CA VAL A 159 -1.95 -2.82 3.42
C VAL A 159 -2.41 -3.58 2.19
N SER A 160 -3.66 -4.06 2.22
CA SER A 160 -4.31 -4.65 1.06
C SER A 160 -5.56 -3.86 0.67
N SER A 161 -6.02 -4.05 -0.55
CA SER A 161 -7.31 -3.52 -0.99
C SER A 161 -8.47 -4.12 -0.20
N SER A 162 -8.39 -5.42 0.17
CA SER A 162 -9.38 -6.07 1.04
C SER A 162 -9.42 -5.47 2.44
N LEU A 163 -8.26 -5.18 3.05
CA LEU A 163 -8.21 -4.50 4.35
C LEU A 163 -8.96 -3.16 4.31
N HIS A 164 -8.84 -2.41 3.23
CA HIS A 164 -9.56 -1.14 3.08
C HIS A 164 -11.08 -1.34 3.03
N LEU A 165 -11.55 -2.33 2.28
CA LEU A 165 -12.98 -2.66 2.17
C LEU A 165 -13.56 -3.19 3.48
N ASP A 166 -12.75 -3.95 4.23
CA ASP A 166 -13.15 -4.61 5.48
C ASP A 166 -12.91 -3.74 6.72
N TYR A 167 -12.31 -2.55 6.55
CA TYR A 167 -12.05 -1.64 7.66
C TYR A 167 -13.36 -0.96 8.12
N ARG A 168 -14.24 -1.76 8.73
CA ARG A 168 -15.61 -1.35 9.13
C ARG A 168 -15.72 -0.84 10.57
N VAL A 169 -14.59 -0.63 11.23
CA VAL A 169 -14.59 -0.15 12.62
C VAL A 169 -14.98 1.32 12.67
N SER A 170 -16.02 1.65 13.44
CA SER A 170 -16.39 3.04 13.74
C SER A 170 -15.32 3.68 14.62
N THR A 171 -14.35 4.32 14.00
CA THR A 171 -13.21 4.93 14.67
C THR A 171 -12.79 6.22 13.97
N THR A 172 -12.05 7.05 14.66
CA THR A 172 -11.52 8.30 14.09
C THR A 172 -10.28 8.05 13.24
N VAL A 173 -9.95 8.98 12.34
CA VAL A 173 -8.74 8.93 11.51
C VAL A 173 -7.49 8.80 12.39
N ARG A 174 -7.41 9.59 13.46
CA ARG A 174 -6.32 9.52 14.46
C ARG A 174 -6.17 8.12 15.04
N ASN A 175 -7.26 7.50 15.44
CA ASN A 175 -7.23 6.15 16.01
C ASN A 175 -6.86 5.09 14.99
N VAL A 176 -7.19 5.27 13.71
CA VAL A 176 -6.69 4.40 12.63
C VAL A 176 -5.17 4.41 12.61
N ILE A 177 -4.55 5.59 12.61
CA ILE A 177 -3.09 5.71 12.60
C ILE A 177 -2.48 5.12 13.87
N LEU A 178 -3.01 5.46 15.05
CA LEU A 178 -2.54 4.93 16.34
C LEU A 178 -2.63 3.42 16.44
N SER A 179 -3.65 2.80 15.82
CA SER A 179 -3.80 1.34 15.82
C SER A 179 -2.65 0.60 15.11
N GLY A 180 -1.91 1.31 14.27
CA GLY A 180 -0.73 0.78 13.57
C GLY A 180 0.42 0.41 14.49
N TYR A 181 0.57 1.07 15.65
CA TYR A 181 1.58 0.70 16.65
C TYR A 181 1.33 -0.68 17.26
N PHE A 182 0.09 -1.16 17.21
CA PHE A 182 -0.35 -2.41 17.84
C PHE A 182 -0.67 -3.52 16.85
N ASP A 183 -0.50 -3.28 15.55
CA ASP A 183 -0.88 -4.21 14.46
C ASP A 183 -2.34 -4.72 14.58
N SER A 184 -3.24 -3.92 15.13
CA SER A 184 -4.63 -4.28 15.39
C SER A 184 -5.61 -3.39 14.64
N ILE A 185 -6.80 -3.90 14.35
CA ILE A 185 -7.94 -3.09 13.90
C ILE A 185 -8.63 -2.54 15.15
N GLY A 186 -8.40 -1.25 15.45
CA GLY A 186 -8.82 -0.61 16.70
C GLY A 186 -7.72 -0.55 17.75
N ILE A 187 -7.98 0.19 18.84
CA ILE A 187 -7.04 0.40 19.94
C ILE A 187 -7.57 -0.35 21.16
N TYR A 188 -6.84 -1.35 21.62
CA TYR A 188 -7.17 -2.19 22.77
C TYR A 188 -6.17 -2.06 23.91
N GLN A 189 -5.17 -1.20 23.75
CA GLN A 189 -4.09 -0.96 24.70
C GLN A 189 -3.99 0.54 25.01
N ALA A 190 -3.31 0.89 26.10
CA ALA A 190 -3.06 2.28 26.43
C ALA A 190 -2.08 2.90 25.44
N VAL A 191 -2.47 4.03 24.87
CA VAL A 191 -1.63 4.82 23.95
C VAL A 191 -0.78 5.78 24.77
N SER A 192 0.54 5.78 24.54
CA SER A 192 1.46 6.71 25.21
C SER A 192 1.31 8.15 24.67
N ASP A 193 1.75 9.14 25.44
CA ASP A 193 1.78 10.53 24.98
C ASP A 193 2.77 10.73 23.82
N ARG A 194 3.86 9.94 23.79
CA ARG A 194 4.80 9.91 22.65
C ARG A 194 4.11 9.44 21.37
N GLN A 195 3.40 8.32 21.42
CA GLN A 195 2.64 7.80 20.27
C GLN A 195 1.60 8.80 19.77
N ARG A 196 0.91 9.52 20.67
CA ARG A 196 -0.04 10.57 20.29
C ARG A 196 0.65 11.72 19.53
N LYS A 197 1.83 12.15 19.98
CA LYS A 197 2.61 13.19 19.33
C LYS A 197 3.10 12.75 17.94
N LEU A 198 3.64 11.53 17.85
CA LEU A 198 4.09 10.96 16.57
C LEU A 198 2.93 10.78 15.59
N ALA A 199 1.79 10.29 16.06
CA ALA A 199 0.59 10.17 15.22
C ALA A 199 0.10 11.54 14.71
N GLN A 200 0.24 12.62 15.51
CA GLN A 200 -0.08 13.96 15.05
C GLN A 200 0.87 14.40 13.92
N GLN A 201 2.17 14.15 14.04
CA GLN A 201 3.13 14.45 12.96
C GLN A 201 2.79 13.69 11.67
N TRP A 202 2.37 12.43 11.76
CA TRP A 202 1.90 11.68 10.61
C TRP A 202 0.63 12.25 9.98
N LEU A 203 -0.30 12.75 10.80
CA LEU A 203 -1.50 13.44 10.33
C LEU A 203 -1.16 14.75 9.60
N ASP A 204 -0.16 15.49 10.12
CA ASP A 204 0.33 16.73 9.51
C ASP A 204 0.95 16.46 8.12
N ILE A 205 1.69 15.35 7.98
CA ILE A 205 2.21 14.87 6.68
C ILE A 205 1.08 14.56 5.70
N LEU A 206 -0.01 13.97 6.18
CA LEU A 206 -1.20 13.71 5.35
C LEU A 206 -1.98 14.99 5.01
N GLY A 207 -1.63 16.13 5.60
CA GLY A 207 -2.40 17.37 5.46
C GLY A 207 -3.77 17.31 6.14
N ILE A 208 -3.94 16.43 7.12
CA ILE A 208 -5.17 16.21 7.86
C ILE A 208 -5.19 17.12 9.08
N ASP A 209 -6.09 18.10 9.09
CA ASP A 209 -6.27 19.01 10.21
C ASP A 209 -6.85 18.30 11.45
N LYS A 210 -6.80 18.98 12.60
CA LYS A 210 -7.24 18.41 13.88
C LYS A 210 -8.71 17.99 13.86
N ARG A 211 -9.57 18.74 13.20
CA ARG A 211 -11.02 18.45 13.12
C ARG A 211 -11.25 17.16 12.32
N THR A 212 -10.63 17.06 11.17
CA THR A 212 -10.69 15.88 10.29
C THR A 212 -10.02 14.66 10.94
N ALA A 213 -8.93 14.86 11.70
CA ALA A 213 -8.27 13.79 12.45
C ALA A 213 -9.18 13.13 13.49
N ASP A 214 -10.06 13.89 14.09
CA ASP A 214 -11.01 13.41 15.11
C ASP A 214 -12.40 13.05 14.51
N ALA A 215 -12.56 13.21 13.18
CA ALA A 215 -13.73 12.76 12.44
C ALA A 215 -13.71 11.25 12.18
N PRO A 216 -14.87 10.63 11.86
CA PRO A 216 -14.94 9.24 11.48
C PRO A 216 -14.06 8.92 10.26
N PHE A 217 -13.31 7.82 10.30
CA PHE A 217 -12.43 7.41 9.20
C PHE A 217 -13.15 7.34 7.84
N HIS A 218 -14.39 6.86 7.83
CA HIS A 218 -15.18 6.73 6.61
C HIS A 218 -15.68 8.08 6.03
N SER A 219 -15.49 9.20 6.74
CA SER A 219 -15.77 10.52 6.18
C SER A 219 -14.69 11.03 5.23
N LEU A 220 -13.51 10.40 5.22
CA LEU A 220 -12.45 10.69 4.27
C LEU A 220 -12.81 10.19 2.86
N SER A 221 -12.28 10.86 1.83
CA SER A 221 -12.30 10.32 0.47
C SER A 221 -11.54 8.98 0.38
N TRP A 222 -11.85 8.16 -0.62
CA TRP A 222 -11.17 6.87 -0.84
C TRP A 222 -9.65 6.99 -0.92
N GLY A 223 -9.16 8.02 -1.62
CA GLY A 223 -7.74 8.31 -1.70
C GLY A 223 -7.13 8.64 -0.33
N GLN A 224 -7.77 9.52 0.44
CA GLN A 224 -7.33 9.87 1.79
C GLN A 224 -7.37 8.67 2.74
N GLN A 225 -8.41 7.84 2.67
CA GLN A 225 -8.47 6.59 3.44
C GLN A 225 -7.28 5.68 3.11
N ARG A 226 -6.94 5.54 1.81
CA ARG A 226 -5.80 4.74 1.37
C ARG A 226 -4.49 5.27 1.93
N LEU A 227 -4.26 6.58 1.86
CA LEU A 227 -3.07 7.22 2.43
C LEU A 227 -2.98 7.01 3.95
N ALA A 228 -4.10 7.17 4.67
CA ALA A 228 -4.13 6.93 6.12
C ALA A 228 -3.82 5.48 6.49
N LEU A 229 -4.29 4.48 5.72
CA LEU A 229 -3.93 3.08 5.91
C LEU A 229 -2.45 2.79 5.61
N ILE A 230 -1.86 3.45 4.62
CA ILE A 230 -0.42 3.35 4.33
C ILE A 230 0.38 3.91 5.51
N VAL A 231 0.02 5.09 6.00
CA VAL A 231 0.66 5.67 7.19
C VAL A 231 0.48 4.77 8.41
N ARG A 232 -0.72 4.23 8.63
CA ARG A 232 -0.98 3.25 9.70
C ARG A 232 0.01 2.08 9.66
N ALA A 233 0.33 1.57 8.47
CA ALA A 233 1.29 0.48 8.32
C ALA A 233 2.76 0.91 8.54
N LEU A 234 3.04 2.21 8.43
CA LEU A 234 4.39 2.80 8.56
C LEU A 234 4.72 3.34 9.95
N VAL A 235 3.73 3.66 10.80
CA VAL A 235 3.98 4.35 12.09
C VAL A 235 4.94 3.60 13.01
N LYS A 236 5.05 2.28 12.90
CA LYS A 236 5.99 1.45 13.64
C LYS A 236 7.36 1.30 12.97
N HIS A 237 7.59 1.98 11.84
CA HIS A 237 8.81 1.91 11.02
C HIS A 237 9.22 0.46 10.70
N PRO A 238 8.36 -0.29 9.97
CA PRO A 238 8.64 -1.68 9.65
C PRO A 238 9.86 -1.83 8.75
N THR A 239 10.51 -2.98 8.78
CA THR A 239 11.61 -3.30 7.86
C THR A 239 11.12 -3.34 6.41
N VAL A 240 9.92 -3.89 6.19
CA VAL A 240 9.28 -4.03 4.88
C VAL A 240 7.84 -3.54 4.94
N LEU A 241 7.48 -2.66 4.02
CA LEU A 241 6.10 -2.27 3.75
C LEU A 241 5.60 -3.09 2.55
N ILE A 242 4.52 -3.82 2.75
CA ILE A 242 3.83 -4.56 1.70
C ILE A 242 2.55 -3.81 1.34
N LEU A 243 2.44 -3.39 0.09
CA LEU A 243 1.26 -2.76 -0.48
C LEU A 243 0.67 -3.71 -1.53
N ASP A 244 -0.44 -4.37 -1.17
CA ASP A 244 -1.13 -5.32 -2.02
C ASP A 244 -2.27 -4.63 -2.77
N GLU A 245 -2.06 -4.38 -4.05
CA GLU A 245 -2.97 -3.68 -4.96
C GLU A 245 -3.43 -2.31 -4.44
N PRO A 246 -2.51 -1.44 -3.97
CA PRO A 246 -2.89 -0.21 -3.28
C PRO A 246 -3.60 0.80 -4.18
N LEU A 247 -3.51 0.65 -5.50
CA LEU A 247 -4.13 1.55 -6.49
C LEU A 247 -5.49 1.06 -6.98
N GLN A 248 -5.92 -0.13 -6.56
CA GLN A 248 -7.20 -0.70 -7.00
C GLN A 248 -8.38 0.16 -6.51
N GLY A 249 -9.32 0.43 -7.42
CA GLY A 249 -10.52 1.22 -7.13
C GLY A 249 -10.30 2.73 -7.03
N LEU A 250 -9.07 3.22 -7.23
CA LEU A 250 -8.76 4.64 -7.26
C LEU A 250 -8.84 5.19 -8.68
N ASP A 251 -9.35 6.41 -8.81
CA ASP A 251 -9.28 7.21 -10.04
C ASP A 251 -7.82 7.58 -10.38
N PRO A 252 -7.52 8.00 -11.62
CA PRO A 252 -6.14 8.27 -12.06
C PRO A 252 -5.39 9.28 -11.20
N LEU A 253 -6.09 10.29 -10.69
CA LEU A 253 -5.49 11.33 -9.87
C LEU A 253 -5.10 10.81 -8.49
N ASN A 254 -6.00 10.08 -7.84
CA ASN A 254 -5.71 9.43 -6.56
C ASN A 254 -4.64 8.35 -6.71
N ARG A 255 -4.60 7.60 -7.84
CA ARG A 255 -3.50 6.66 -8.15
C ARG A 255 -2.15 7.37 -8.20
N GLN A 256 -2.08 8.51 -8.89
CA GLN A 256 -0.85 9.31 -8.97
C GLN A 256 -0.44 9.86 -7.61
N LEU A 257 -1.40 10.35 -6.82
CA LEU A 257 -1.17 10.85 -5.46
C LEU A 257 -0.60 9.75 -4.55
N VAL A 258 -1.21 8.57 -4.53
CA VAL A 258 -0.73 7.42 -3.72
C VAL A 258 0.67 6.99 -4.17
N ARG A 259 0.94 6.90 -5.47
CA ARG A 259 2.29 6.55 -5.99
C ARG A 259 3.35 7.55 -5.54
N ARG A 260 3.09 8.87 -5.68
CA ARG A 260 4.02 9.92 -5.26
C ARG A 260 4.22 9.92 -3.75
N PHE A 261 3.16 9.75 -2.99
CA PHE A 261 3.23 9.66 -1.53
C PHE A 261 4.11 8.48 -1.09
N VAL A 262 3.90 7.31 -1.68
CA VAL A 262 4.74 6.14 -1.42
C VAL A 262 6.20 6.41 -1.79
N ASP A 263 6.48 7.03 -2.95
CA ASP A 263 7.83 7.40 -3.36
C ASP A 263 8.54 8.28 -2.32
N VAL A 264 7.85 9.29 -1.81
CA VAL A 264 8.41 10.21 -0.79
C VAL A 264 8.70 9.44 0.50
N LEU A 265 7.73 8.67 1.00
CA LEU A 265 7.88 7.92 2.25
C LEU A 265 9.04 6.92 2.20
N ILE A 266 9.20 6.24 1.08
CA ILE A 266 10.26 5.25 0.90
C ILE A 266 11.63 5.90 0.75
N ARG A 267 11.73 7.04 0.04
CA ARG A 267 13.01 7.76 -0.14
C ARG A 267 13.47 8.48 1.13
N GLN A 268 12.55 8.94 1.96
CA GLN A 268 12.84 9.63 3.21
C GLN A 268 13.05 8.67 4.39
N GLY A 269 12.56 7.45 4.25
CA GLY A 269 12.63 6.41 5.27
C GLY A 269 13.69 5.35 4.97
N GLU A 270 13.69 4.35 5.85
CA GLU A 270 14.58 3.19 5.73
C GLU A 270 13.80 1.90 5.44
N THR A 271 12.48 2.02 5.29
CA THR A 271 11.57 0.89 5.03
C THR A 271 11.71 0.45 3.57
N GLN A 272 11.85 -0.85 3.35
CA GLN A 272 11.82 -1.43 2.00
C GLN A 272 10.38 -1.61 1.53
N LEU A 273 10.16 -1.51 0.22
CA LEU A 273 8.84 -1.63 -0.39
C LEU A 273 8.69 -2.94 -1.17
N LEU A 274 7.61 -3.67 -0.90
CA LEU A 274 7.04 -4.67 -1.79
C LEU A 274 5.69 -4.15 -2.30
N PHE A 275 5.63 -3.83 -3.57
CA PHE A 275 4.48 -3.24 -4.24
C PHE A 275 3.86 -4.25 -5.19
N VAL A 276 2.65 -4.72 -4.89
CA VAL A 276 1.95 -5.69 -5.72
C VAL A 276 0.93 -4.99 -6.60
N SER A 277 0.95 -5.29 -7.88
CA SER A 277 0.05 -4.72 -8.87
C SER A 277 -0.23 -5.68 -10.02
N HIS A 278 -1.24 -5.37 -10.84
CA HIS A 278 -1.52 -6.12 -12.07
C HIS A 278 -0.69 -5.62 -13.25
N HIS A 279 -0.32 -4.36 -13.23
CA HIS A 279 0.33 -3.69 -14.35
C HIS A 279 1.71 -3.16 -13.95
N ALA A 280 2.67 -3.31 -14.86
CA ALA A 280 4.04 -2.87 -14.64
C ALA A 280 4.16 -1.34 -14.48
N GLU A 281 3.31 -0.58 -15.17
CA GLU A 281 3.25 0.89 -15.14
C GLU A 281 2.70 1.47 -13.83
N ASP A 282 2.08 0.64 -13.00
CA ASP A 282 1.59 1.05 -11.68
C ASP A 282 2.71 1.30 -10.66
N ALA A 283 3.93 0.88 -10.98
CA ALA A 283 5.08 0.97 -10.08
C ALA A 283 5.36 2.42 -9.65
N PRO A 284 5.57 2.69 -8.34
CA PRO A 284 6.22 3.91 -7.88
C PRO A 284 7.65 4.04 -8.43
N ALA A 285 8.15 5.27 -8.53
CA ALA A 285 9.48 5.54 -9.10
C ALA A 285 10.64 5.01 -8.22
N CYS A 286 10.39 4.74 -6.92
CA CYS A 286 11.36 4.13 -6.01
C CYS A 286 11.63 2.65 -6.28
N ILE A 287 10.82 1.98 -7.11
CA ILE A 287 10.99 0.54 -7.41
C ILE A 287 12.31 0.31 -8.15
N THR A 288 13.10 -0.62 -7.64
CA THR A 288 14.42 -0.98 -8.18
C THR A 288 14.43 -2.36 -8.85
N HIS A 289 13.52 -3.26 -8.43
CA HIS A 289 13.48 -4.65 -8.89
C HIS A 289 12.04 -5.08 -9.19
N ARG A 290 11.90 -6.09 -10.03
CA ARG A 290 10.61 -6.67 -10.37
C ARG A 290 10.65 -8.19 -10.29
N LEU A 291 9.57 -8.76 -9.75
CA LEU A 291 9.23 -10.18 -9.83
C LEU A 291 7.95 -10.29 -10.68
N GLU A 292 8.06 -10.87 -11.85
CA GLU A 292 6.97 -11.01 -12.79
C GLU A 292 6.49 -12.47 -12.88
N PHE A 293 5.18 -12.65 -12.73
CA PHE A 293 4.49 -13.92 -12.93
C PHE A 293 4.00 -13.98 -14.37
N VAL A 294 4.73 -14.68 -15.22
CA VAL A 294 4.47 -14.78 -16.66
C VAL A 294 3.73 -16.07 -16.96
N PRO A 295 2.57 -16.03 -17.64
CA PRO A 295 1.86 -17.24 -18.03
C PRO A 295 2.74 -18.19 -18.86
N ASP A 296 2.69 -19.51 -18.53
CA ASP A 296 3.42 -20.56 -19.22
C ASP A 296 2.55 -21.83 -19.28
N GLY A 297 1.67 -21.90 -20.28
CA GLY A 297 0.62 -22.91 -20.38
C GLY A 297 -0.38 -22.79 -19.23
N GLU A 298 -0.57 -23.86 -18.47
CA GLU A 298 -1.44 -23.89 -17.28
C GLU A 298 -0.75 -23.38 -15.99
N ARG A 299 0.51 -22.97 -16.07
CA ARG A 299 1.36 -22.56 -14.96
C ARG A 299 1.90 -21.16 -15.16
N TYR A 300 2.74 -20.72 -14.22
CA TYR A 300 3.48 -19.46 -14.30
C TYR A 300 4.95 -19.75 -14.20
N LYS A 301 5.75 -19.07 -15.01
CA LYS A 301 7.18 -18.91 -14.80
C LYS A 301 7.45 -17.59 -14.11
N TYR A 302 8.53 -17.51 -13.39
CA TYR A 302 8.90 -16.35 -12.59
C TYR A 302 10.14 -15.70 -13.19
N VAL A 303 10.02 -14.43 -13.52
CA VAL A 303 11.12 -13.62 -14.03
C VAL A 303 11.41 -12.55 -12.98
N SER A 304 12.62 -12.57 -12.43
CA SER A 304 13.04 -11.59 -11.44
C SER A 304 14.30 -10.88 -11.87
N GLY A 305 14.40 -9.59 -11.60
CA GLY A 305 15.57 -8.80 -11.95
C GLY A 305 15.44 -7.33 -11.61
N ARG A 306 16.54 -6.61 -11.82
CA ARG A 306 16.59 -5.16 -11.66
C ARG A 306 15.80 -4.48 -12.77
N CYS A 307 15.01 -3.46 -12.42
CA CYS A 307 14.34 -2.62 -13.40
C CYS A 307 15.39 -1.77 -14.13
N ASN A 308 15.37 -1.81 -15.47
CA ASN A 308 16.10 -0.82 -16.26
C ASN A 308 15.27 0.47 -16.23
N ASN A 309 15.71 1.44 -15.47
CA ASN A 309 15.19 2.81 -15.49
C ASN A 309 15.82 3.59 -16.63
#